data_d49986bd88ca9f76b693f037ea340600
#
_entry.id   d49986bd88ca9f76b693f037ea340600
#
_cell.length_a   1.000
_cell.length_b   1.000
_cell.length_c   1.000
_cell.angle_alpha   90.00
_cell.angle_beta   90.00
_cell.angle_gamma   90.00
#
_symmetry.space_group_name_H-M   'P 1'
#
loop_
_entity.id
_entity.type
_entity.pdbx_description
1 polymer ?
#
loop_
_entity_poly.entity_id
_entity_poly.type
_entity_poly.pdbx_seq_one_letter_code
_entity_poly.pdbx_strand_id
1 'polypeptide(L)'
;MLESEAMAILVGAGVSYGRREAALRAAGSALAILAEPGLYAAQLQEKGLALLRHAIADEARLLGGLAKKKMALVLREDAQYPPLLRQIAHPPHLLYVYGETDLTDRFPVAVVGTRRASAYGLTHTREIAAELAQTGVCVVSGLALGIDAAAHTGALDGGGRTVAVLGSALDKPYPQ
;
A
#
# COMPACT_ATOMS: atom_id res chain seq x y z
N MET A 1 11.94 11.17 -14.66
CA MET A 1 11.02 10.21 -13.98
C MET A 1 11.84 9.33 -13.06
N LEU A 2 11.40 9.15 -11.82
CA LEU A 2 12.03 8.25 -10.84
C LEU A 2 11.54 6.81 -11.04
N GLU A 3 12.28 5.81 -10.52
CA GLU A 3 11.85 4.40 -10.57
C GLU A 3 10.51 4.18 -9.86
N SER A 4 10.28 4.85 -8.73
CA SER A 4 9.01 4.80 -8.00
C SER A 4 7.82 5.38 -8.80
N GLU A 5 8.05 6.42 -9.58
CA GLU A 5 7.05 6.99 -10.49
C GLU A 5 6.75 6.04 -11.65
N ALA A 6 7.78 5.46 -12.24
CA ALA A 6 7.65 4.43 -13.29
C ALA A 6 6.88 3.20 -12.75
N MET A 7 7.20 2.76 -11.55
CA MET A 7 6.48 1.67 -10.89
C MET A 7 5.02 2.05 -10.63
N ALA A 8 4.71 3.29 -10.24
CA ALA A 8 3.33 3.74 -10.05
C ALA A 8 2.52 3.67 -11.35
N ILE A 9 3.11 4.03 -12.49
CA ILE A 9 2.49 3.91 -13.81
C ILE A 9 2.25 2.44 -14.15
N LEU A 10 3.26 1.58 -13.98
CA LEU A 10 3.18 0.16 -14.27
C LEU A 10 2.13 -0.57 -13.40
N VAL A 11 2.02 -0.22 -12.12
CA VAL A 11 1.00 -0.73 -11.20
C VAL A 11 -0.38 -0.18 -11.56
N GLY A 12 -0.47 1.12 -11.80
CA GLY A 12 -1.72 1.83 -12.16
C GLY A 12 -2.31 1.40 -13.49
N ALA A 13 -1.49 0.85 -14.39
CA ALA A 13 -1.95 0.29 -15.67
C ALA A 13 -2.89 -0.92 -15.52
N GLY A 14 -2.99 -1.52 -14.33
CA GLY A 14 -3.87 -2.67 -14.11
C GLY A 14 -3.34 -3.99 -14.69
N VAL A 15 -2.06 -4.06 -15.04
CA VAL A 15 -1.39 -5.32 -15.43
C VAL A 15 -1.35 -6.26 -14.22
N SER A 16 -1.68 -7.54 -14.40
CA SER A 16 -1.70 -8.50 -13.29
C SER A 16 -0.33 -8.66 -12.63
N TYR A 17 -0.32 -9.00 -11.33
CA TYR A 17 0.92 -9.15 -10.55
C TYR A 17 1.95 -10.05 -11.24
N GLY A 18 1.55 -11.26 -11.65
CA GLY A 18 2.49 -12.21 -12.27
C GLY A 18 3.12 -11.70 -13.57
N ARG A 19 2.37 -10.97 -14.40
CA ARG A 19 2.90 -10.37 -15.64
C ARG A 19 3.86 -9.22 -15.35
N ARG A 20 3.54 -8.37 -14.36
CA ARG A 20 4.45 -7.31 -13.92
C ARG A 20 5.75 -7.90 -13.37
N GLU A 21 5.64 -8.90 -12.51
CA GLU A 21 6.81 -9.59 -11.94
C GLU A 21 7.70 -10.21 -13.04
N ALA A 22 7.08 -10.88 -14.03
CA ALA A 22 7.83 -11.44 -15.17
C ALA A 22 8.52 -10.36 -16.01
N ALA A 23 7.84 -9.25 -16.29
CA ALA A 23 8.41 -8.13 -17.03
C ALA A 23 9.55 -7.45 -16.24
N LEU A 24 9.37 -7.22 -14.94
CA LEU A 24 10.41 -6.64 -14.08
C LEU A 24 11.64 -7.53 -13.98
N ARG A 25 11.49 -8.84 -13.88
CA ARG A 25 12.62 -9.78 -13.90
C ARG A 25 13.40 -9.72 -15.23
N ALA A 26 12.72 -9.55 -16.35
CA ALA A 26 13.36 -9.46 -17.65
C ALA A 26 14.03 -8.10 -17.90
N ALA A 27 13.42 -7.01 -17.39
CA ALA A 27 13.86 -5.63 -17.64
C ALA A 27 14.84 -5.10 -16.58
N GLY A 28 14.79 -5.63 -15.36
CA GLY A 28 15.53 -5.13 -14.20
C GLY A 28 14.93 -3.88 -13.54
N SER A 29 14.09 -3.11 -14.25
CA SER A 29 13.47 -1.90 -13.71
C SER A 29 12.15 -1.55 -14.40
N ALA A 30 11.28 -0.78 -13.72
CA ALA A 30 10.06 -0.24 -14.31
C ALA A 30 10.37 0.82 -15.38
N LEU A 31 11.40 1.61 -15.17
CA LEU A 31 11.86 2.59 -16.16
C LEU A 31 12.18 1.95 -17.51
N ALA A 32 12.90 0.81 -17.51
CA ALA A 32 13.22 0.09 -18.74
C ALA A 32 11.97 -0.42 -19.46
N ILE A 33 10.97 -0.91 -18.70
CA ILE A 33 9.69 -1.36 -19.27
C ILE A 33 8.93 -0.19 -19.91
N LEU A 34 8.89 0.97 -19.26
CA LEU A 34 8.18 2.13 -19.78
C LEU A 34 8.86 2.74 -21.01
N ALA A 35 10.18 2.71 -21.04
CA ALA A 35 10.97 3.23 -22.19
C ALA A 35 10.67 2.44 -23.47
N GLU A 36 10.65 1.11 -23.39
CA GLU A 36 10.43 0.24 -24.54
C GLU A 36 9.45 -0.92 -24.21
N PRO A 37 8.15 -0.62 -24.00
CA PRO A 37 7.19 -1.64 -23.57
C PRO A 37 7.08 -2.83 -24.54
N GLY A 38 7.37 -2.60 -25.82
CA GLY A 38 7.31 -3.62 -26.88
C GLY A 38 8.30 -4.76 -26.69
N LEU A 39 9.47 -4.50 -26.07
CA LEU A 39 10.47 -5.53 -25.78
C LEU A 39 9.96 -6.58 -24.79
N TYR A 40 8.97 -6.22 -23.95
CA TYR A 40 8.40 -7.08 -22.91
C TYR A 40 7.02 -7.61 -23.28
N ALA A 41 6.67 -7.61 -24.58
CA ALA A 41 5.37 -8.07 -25.06
C ALA A 41 5.08 -9.53 -24.69
N ALA A 42 6.09 -10.39 -24.67
CA ALA A 42 5.94 -11.79 -24.27
C ALA A 42 5.46 -11.93 -22.80
N GLN A 43 6.02 -11.13 -21.88
CA GLN A 43 5.68 -11.14 -20.45
C GLN A 43 4.34 -10.43 -20.19
N LEU A 44 4.13 -9.28 -20.81
CA LEU A 44 2.94 -8.44 -20.61
C LEU A 44 1.71 -9.01 -21.30
N GLN A 45 1.90 -9.73 -22.41
CA GLN A 45 0.88 -10.14 -23.37
C GLN A 45 0.17 -8.93 -24.01
N GLU A 46 -0.60 -9.15 -25.06
CA GLU A 46 -1.23 -8.07 -25.83
C GLU A 46 -2.10 -7.12 -24.96
N LYS A 47 -2.95 -7.71 -24.14
CA LYS A 47 -3.82 -6.94 -23.24
C LYS A 47 -3.03 -6.09 -22.21
N GLY A 48 -1.99 -6.67 -21.59
CA GLY A 48 -1.16 -5.96 -20.63
C GLY A 48 -0.34 -4.85 -21.31
N LEU A 49 0.17 -5.10 -22.51
CA LEU A 49 0.90 -4.10 -23.29
C LEU A 49 -0.01 -2.91 -23.69
N ALA A 50 -1.25 -3.18 -24.12
CA ALA A 50 -2.22 -2.13 -24.44
C ALA A 50 -2.56 -1.27 -23.19
N LEU A 51 -2.80 -1.90 -22.05
CA LEU A 51 -3.07 -1.22 -20.77
C LEU A 51 -1.89 -0.33 -20.36
N LEU A 52 -0.65 -0.84 -20.49
CA LEU A 52 0.55 -0.08 -20.15
C LEU A 52 0.75 1.13 -21.07
N ARG A 53 0.59 0.97 -22.38
CA ARG A 53 0.68 2.09 -23.33
C ARG A 53 -0.35 3.19 -23.02
N HIS A 54 -1.55 2.81 -22.64
CA HIS A 54 -2.57 3.77 -22.21
C HIS A 54 -2.15 4.51 -20.93
N ALA A 55 -1.62 3.80 -19.94
CA ALA A 55 -1.15 4.39 -18.69
C ALA A 55 0.04 5.35 -18.89
N ILE A 56 0.96 5.01 -19.79
CA ILE A 56 2.09 5.90 -20.18
C ILE A 56 1.54 7.20 -20.82
N ALA A 57 0.54 7.10 -21.69
CA ALA A 57 -0.08 8.28 -22.31
C ALA A 57 -0.78 9.19 -21.30
N ASP A 58 -1.19 8.65 -20.14
CA ASP A 58 -1.87 9.37 -19.05
C ASP A 58 -0.95 9.71 -17.85
N GLU A 59 0.36 9.55 -18.03
CA GLU A 59 1.40 9.71 -17.00
C GLU A 59 1.28 11.03 -16.22
N ALA A 60 1.19 12.15 -16.94
CA ALA A 60 1.15 13.47 -16.32
C ALA A 60 -0.05 13.64 -15.36
N ARG A 61 -1.20 13.06 -15.70
CA ARG A 61 -2.39 13.07 -14.84
C ARG A 61 -2.18 12.25 -13.58
N LEU A 62 -1.59 11.05 -13.72
CA LEU A 62 -1.36 10.13 -12.63
C LEU A 62 -0.34 10.72 -11.64
N LEU A 63 0.82 11.13 -12.12
CA LEU A 63 1.89 11.69 -11.28
C LEU A 63 1.51 13.03 -10.66
N GLY A 64 0.84 13.90 -11.43
CA GLY A 64 0.31 15.16 -10.91
C GLY A 64 -0.73 14.97 -9.80
N GLY A 65 -1.54 13.92 -9.89
CA GLY A 65 -2.48 13.52 -8.84
C GLY A 65 -1.78 13.11 -7.54
N LEU A 66 -0.72 12.32 -7.64
CA LEU A 66 0.07 11.86 -6.47
C LEU A 66 0.76 13.04 -5.78
N ALA A 67 1.44 13.90 -6.54
CA ALA A 67 2.13 15.07 -6.01
C ALA A 67 1.17 16.03 -5.31
N LYS A 68 0.02 16.32 -5.92
CA LYS A 68 -1.01 17.20 -5.36
C LYS A 68 -1.55 16.70 -4.01
N LYS A 69 -1.57 15.38 -3.79
CA LYS A 69 -2.08 14.75 -2.57
C LYS A 69 -0.99 14.48 -1.54
N LYS A 70 0.25 14.88 -1.79
CA LYS A 70 1.40 14.64 -0.90
C LYS A 70 1.58 13.15 -0.55
N MET A 71 1.29 12.27 -1.50
CA MET A 71 1.49 10.84 -1.34
C MET A 71 2.94 10.47 -1.65
N ALA A 72 3.57 9.75 -0.74
CA ALA A 72 4.87 9.15 -0.98
C ALA A 72 4.71 7.78 -1.65
N LEU A 73 5.73 7.39 -2.40
CA LEU A 73 5.83 6.10 -3.08
C LEU A 73 6.98 5.32 -2.43
N VAL A 74 6.68 4.15 -1.88
CA VAL A 74 7.67 3.27 -1.24
C VAL A 74 7.75 1.97 -2.05
N LEU A 75 8.89 1.74 -2.68
CA LEU A 75 9.15 0.52 -3.45
C LEU A 75 9.43 -0.67 -2.54
N ARG A 76 9.16 -1.88 -3.01
CA ARG A 76 9.45 -3.13 -2.29
C ARG A 76 10.93 -3.25 -1.91
N GLU A 77 11.82 -2.67 -2.69
CA GLU A 77 13.28 -2.68 -2.52
C GLU A 77 13.77 -1.62 -1.52
N ASP A 78 12.95 -0.62 -1.20
CA ASP A 78 13.32 0.47 -0.28
C ASP A 78 13.50 -0.02 1.15
N ALA A 79 14.46 0.57 1.87
CA ALA A 79 14.71 0.24 3.28
C ALA A 79 13.50 0.49 4.18
N GLN A 80 12.64 1.44 3.80
CA GLN A 80 11.42 1.82 4.52
C GLN A 80 10.23 0.87 4.30
N TYR A 81 10.36 -0.09 3.35
CA TYR A 81 9.28 -1.04 3.09
C TYR A 81 9.13 -2.03 4.25
N PRO A 82 7.89 -2.35 4.71
CA PRO A 82 7.66 -3.24 5.85
C PRO A 82 8.34 -4.60 5.66
N PRO A 83 9.25 -5.00 6.57
CA PRO A 83 10.02 -6.26 6.42
C PRO A 83 9.12 -7.50 6.36
N LEU A 84 8.07 -7.53 7.18
CA LEU A 84 7.11 -8.66 7.20
C LEU A 84 6.28 -8.73 5.93
N LEU A 85 5.87 -7.58 5.38
CA LEU A 85 5.12 -7.53 4.13
C LEU A 85 5.97 -8.02 2.93
N ARG A 86 7.30 -7.83 2.98
CA ARG A 86 8.21 -8.33 1.95
C ARG A 86 8.27 -9.86 1.89
N GLN A 87 7.92 -10.55 2.99
CA GLN A 87 8.00 -12.02 3.12
C GLN A 87 6.76 -12.76 2.62
N ILE A 88 5.66 -12.09 2.33
CA ILE A 88 4.46 -12.77 1.80
C ILE A 88 4.69 -13.26 0.36
N ALA A 89 3.88 -14.22 -0.10
CA ALA A 89 4.04 -14.83 -1.43
C ALA A 89 3.99 -13.82 -2.60
N HIS A 90 3.20 -12.76 -2.48
CA HIS A 90 3.03 -11.72 -3.49
C HIS A 90 3.12 -10.33 -2.85
N PRO A 91 4.31 -9.89 -2.43
CA PRO A 91 4.48 -8.58 -1.81
C PRO A 91 4.20 -7.48 -2.85
N PRO A 92 3.40 -6.46 -2.54
CA PRO A 92 3.18 -5.34 -3.44
C PRO A 92 4.50 -4.73 -3.92
N HIS A 93 4.62 -4.45 -5.23
CA HIS A 93 5.82 -3.81 -5.78
C HIS A 93 5.99 -2.37 -5.30
N LEU A 94 4.88 -1.73 -4.94
CA LEU A 94 4.79 -0.33 -4.55
C LEU A 94 3.71 -0.14 -3.50
N LEU A 95 4.01 0.68 -2.50
CA LEU A 95 3.04 1.19 -1.54
C LEU A 95 2.83 2.69 -1.78
N TYR A 96 1.58 3.11 -1.81
CA TYR A 96 1.21 4.51 -1.72
C TYR A 96 1.05 4.86 -0.24
N VAL A 97 1.81 5.84 0.25
CA VAL A 97 1.84 6.18 1.67
C VAL A 97 1.41 7.63 1.86
N TYR A 98 0.53 7.86 2.82
CA TYR A 98 0.14 9.17 3.29
C TYR A 98 0.53 9.30 4.77
N GLY A 99 1.31 10.33 5.11
CA GLY A 99 1.85 10.54 6.43
C GLY A 99 3.29 10.07 6.56
N GLU A 100 3.63 9.39 7.64
CA GLU A 100 4.98 8.92 7.91
C GLU A 100 5.36 7.75 7.00
N THR A 101 6.55 7.83 6.38
CA THR A 101 7.01 6.85 5.38
C THR A 101 7.86 5.73 5.96
N ASP A 102 8.36 5.87 7.18
CA ASP A 102 9.04 4.76 7.84
C ASP A 102 8.02 3.73 8.35
N LEU A 103 7.98 2.60 7.68
CA LEU A 103 7.06 1.50 7.95
C LEU A 103 7.78 0.27 8.54
N THR A 104 8.96 0.49 9.14
CA THR A 104 9.83 -0.58 9.67
C THR A 104 9.58 -0.91 11.14
N ASP A 105 8.34 -0.74 11.61
CA ASP A 105 7.96 -1.03 12.99
C ASP A 105 8.44 -2.42 13.44
N ARG A 106 9.09 -2.49 14.63
CA ARG A 106 9.64 -3.73 15.15
C ARG A 106 8.58 -4.75 15.54
N PHE A 107 7.45 -4.27 16.07
CA PHE A 107 6.36 -5.11 16.60
C PHE A 107 5.02 -4.66 16.05
N PRO A 108 4.74 -4.85 14.74
CA PRO A 108 3.43 -4.58 14.21
C PRO A 108 2.47 -5.71 14.59
N VAL A 109 1.30 -5.36 15.13
CA VAL A 109 0.22 -6.30 15.45
C VAL A 109 -1.04 -5.90 14.70
N ALA A 110 -1.59 -6.83 13.94
CA ALA A 110 -2.86 -6.62 13.25
C ALA A 110 -4.05 -6.81 14.20
N VAL A 111 -4.91 -5.80 14.32
CA VAL A 111 -6.17 -5.87 15.08
C VAL A 111 -7.30 -5.62 14.10
N VAL A 112 -8.04 -6.68 13.76
CA VAL A 112 -9.09 -6.64 12.75
C VAL A 112 -10.36 -7.33 13.22
N GLY A 113 -11.52 -6.94 12.68
CA GLY A 113 -12.74 -7.60 13.05
C GLY A 113 -13.99 -7.11 12.31
N THR A 114 -15.14 -7.40 12.90
CA THR A 114 -16.43 -7.09 12.30
C THR A 114 -16.70 -5.58 12.22
N ARG A 115 -17.36 -5.17 11.14
CA ARG A 115 -17.85 -3.79 10.97
C ARG A 115 -19.08 -3.49 11.84
N ARG A 116 -19.77 -4.53 12.34
CA ARG A 116 -20.94 -4.44 13.23
C ARG A 116 -20.60 -5.04 14.58
N ALA A 117 -19.68 -4.40 15.29
CA ALA A 117 -19.25 -4.87 16.59
C ALA A 117 -20.26 -4.51 17.68
N SER A 118 -20.39 -5.36 18.71
CA SER A 118 -21.13 -5.04 19.92
C SER A 118 -20.41 -3.96 20.74
N ALA A 119 -21.12 -3.31 21.65
CA ALA A 119 -20.51 -2.35 22.58
C ALA A 119 -19.34 -2.99 23.37
N TYR A 120 -19.53 -4.23 23.83
CA TYR A 120 -18.47 -5.01 24.47
C TYR A 120 -17.23 -5.15 23.57
N GLY A 121 -17.41 -5.57 22.31
CA GLY A 121 -16.31 -5.72 21.36
C GLY A 121 -15.57 -4.41 21.10
N LEU A 122 -16.28 -3.29 20.95
CA LEU A 122 -15.67 -1.98 20.75
C LEU A 122 -14.84 -1.54 21.96
N THR A 123 -15.39 -1.67 23.18
CA THR A 123 -14.70 -1.28 24.41
C THR A 123 -13.42 -2.07 24.61
N HIS A 124 -13.49 -3.41 24.56
CA HIS A 124 -12.31 -4.25 24.80
C HIS A 124 -11.27 -4.14 23.68
N THR A 125 -11.68 -3.95 22.42
CA THR A 125 -10.73 -3.69 21.35
C THR A 125 -9.95 -2.40 21.60
N ARG A 126 -10.63 -1.33 22.05
CA ARG A 126 -9.99 -0.06 22.36
C ARG A 126 -9.01 -0.19 23.53
N GLU A 127 -9.41 -0.87 24.60
CA GLU A 127 -8.56 -1.16 25.77
C GLU A 127 -7.31 -1.94 25.37
N ILE A 128 -7.48 -3.08 24.69
CA ILE A 128 -6.36 -3.92 24.23
C ILE A 128 -5.41 -3.15 23.32
N ALA A 129 -5.95 -2.38 22.36
CA ALA A 129 -5.13 -1.60 21.43
C ALA A 129 -4.35 -0.49 22.15
N ALA A 130 -4.94 0.14 23.18
CA ALA A 130 -4.27 1.12 24.03
C ALA A 130 -3.11 0.49 24.83
N GLU A 131 -3.35 -0.64 25.45
CA GLU A 131 -2.32 -1.38 26.21
C GLU A 131 -1.15 -1.82 25.28
N LEU A 132 -1.46 -2.36 24.10
CA LEU A 132 -0.45 -2.71 23.09
C LEU A 132 0.38 -1.48 22.71
N ALA A 133 -0.27 -0.36 22.41
CA ALA A 133 0.40 0.87 22.01
C ALA A 133 1.33 1.42 23.10
N GLN A 134 0.92 1.36 24.38
CA GLN A 134 1.74 1.75 25.52
C GLN A 134 3.03 0.91 25.67
N THR A 135 3.03 -0.31 25.17
CA THR A 135 4.23 -1.17 25.16
C THR A 135 5.12 -0.98 23.92
N GLY A 136 4.81 0.00 23.05
CA GLY A 136 5.56 0.29 21.83
C GLY A 136 5.19 -0.59 20.63
N VAL A 137 4.09 -1.32 20.72
CA VAL A 137 3.52 -2.07 19.59
C VAL A 137 2.84 -1.11 18.62
N CYS A 138 3.12 -1.26 17.33
CA CYS A 138 2.38 -0.57 16.28
C CYS A 138 1.10 -1.34 15.94
N VAL A 139 -0.05 -0.72 16.17
CA VAL A 139 -1.35 -1.33 15.82
C VAL A 139 -1.63 -1.13 14.33
N VAL A 140 -1.80 -2.23 13.60
CA VAL A 140 -2.12 -2.21 12.16
C VAL A 140 -3.57 -2.64 11.96
N SER A 141 -4.35 -1.86 11.21
CA SER A 141 -5.75 -2.19 10.93
C SER A 141 -6.21 -1.63 9.57
N GLY A 142 -7.43 -1.96 9.15
CA GLY A 142 -7.96 -1.62 7.82
C GLY A 142 -8.77 -0.32 7.74
N LEU A 143 -8.85 0.46 8.82
CA LEU A 143 -9.63 1.70 8.92
C LEU A 143 -11.14 1.52 8.64
N ALA A 144 -11.67 0.32 8.76
CA ALA A 144 -13.10 0.06 8.61
C ALA A 144 -13.90 0.49 9.85
N LEU A 145 -15.21 0.61 9.70
CA LEU A 145 -16.11 0.76 10.86
C LEU A 145 -15.99 -0.44 11.81
N GLY A 146 -16.31 -0.24 13.10
CA GLY A 146 -16.33 -1.31 14.10
C GLY A 146 -14.96 -1.56 14.72
N ILE A 147 -14.51 -2.80 14.71
CA ILE A 147 -13.28 -3.22 15.41
C ILE A 147 -12.06 -2.45 14.92
N ASP A 148 -11.92 -2.25 13.61
CA ASP A 148 -10.77 -1.54 13.05
C ASP A 148 -10.68 -0.10 13.56
N ALA A 149 -11.80 0.63 13.55
CA ALA A 149 -11.87 2.00 14.08
C ALA A 149 -11.58 2.04 15.59
N ALA A 150 -12.11 1.08 16.36
CA ALA A 150 -11.83 0.97 17.78
C ALA A 150 -10.35 0.69 18.07
N ALA A 151 -9.70 -0.16 17.25
CA ALA A 151 -8.28 -0.46 17.36
C ALA A 151 -7.41 0.78 17.12
N HIS A 152 -7.69 1.53 16.04
CA HIS A 152 -6.96 2.79 15.78
C HIS A 152 -7.15 3.81 16.90
N THR A 153 -8.41 3.99 17.35
CA THR A 153 -8.71 4.90 18.45
C THR A 153 -7.97 4.51 19.73
N GLY A 154 -8.01 3.22 20.11
CA GLY A 154 -7.30 2.72 21.27
C GLY A 154 -5.78 2.94 21.19
N ALA A 155 -5.16 2.67 20.04
CA ALA A 155 -3.73 2.90 19.86
C ALA A 155 -3.35 4.39 20.05
N LEU A 156 -4.16 5.31 19.52
CA LEU A 156 -3.95 6.75 19.69
C LEU A 156 -4.18 7.18 21.14
N ASP A 157 -5.19 6.66 21.81
CA ASP A 157 -5.47 6.92 23.25
C ASP A 157 -4.31 6.44 24.13
N GLY A 158 -3.67 5.31 23.76
CA GLY A 158 -2.47 4.80 24.43
C GLY A 158 -1.20 5.61 24.13
N GLY A 159 -1.28 6.63 23.28
CA GLY A 159 -0.13 7.47 22.88
C GLY A 159 0.87 6.78 21.96
N GLY A 160 0.48 5.64 21.36
CA GLY A 160 1.33 4.86 20.48
C GLY A 160 1.06 5.10 18.98
N ARG A 161 1.70 4.29 18.16
CA ARG A 161 1.63 4.37 16.70
C ARG A 161 0.57 3.42 16.13
N THR A 162 -0.11 3.87 15.09
CA THR A 162 -1.02 3.00 14.33
C THR A 162 -0.89 3.25 12.83
N VAL A 163 -1.05 2.18 12.05
CA VAL A 163 -0.98 2.20 10.59
C VAL A 163 -2.26 1.64 10.00
N ALA A 164 -2.88 2.42 9.11
CA ALA A 164 -4.06 2.00 8.35
C ALA A 164 -3.64 1.43 6.99
N VAL A 165 -4.08 0.20 6.69
CA VAL A 165 -3.86 -0.46 5.40
C VAL A 165 -5.19 -0.53 4.67
N LEU A 166 -5.36 0.32 3.64
CA LEU A 166 -6.61 0.46 2.93
C LEU A 166 -6.66 -0.42 1.68
N GLY A 167 -7.80 -1.08 1.46
CA GLY A 167 -8.13 -1.72 0.19
C GLY A 167 -8.72 -0.77 -0.86
N SER A 168 -8.93 0.49 -0.50
CA SER A 168 -9.42 1.56 -1.39
C SER A 168 -8.32 2.58 -1.67
N ALA A 169 -8.56 3.47 -2.65
CA ALA A 169 -7.65 4.57 -2.91
C ALA A 169 -7.57 5.52 -1.70
N LEU A 170 -6.35 5.96 -1.36
CA LEU A 170 -6.10 6.83 -0.20
C LEU A 170 -6.83 8.18 -0.27
N ASP A 171 -7.16 8.65 -1.48
CA ASP A 171 -7.92 9.88 -1.70
C ASP A 171 -9.43 9.71 -1.59
N LYS A 172 -9.88 8.48 -1.48
CA LYS A 172 -11.30 8.11 -1.28
C LYS A 172 -11.38 6.98 -0.25
N PRO A 173 -10.95 7.25 1.01
CA PRO A 173 -11.02 6.24 2.06
C PRO A 173 -12.48 5.89 2.34
N TYR A 174 -12.73 4.65 2.69
CA TYR A 174 -14.03 4.20 3.18
C TYR A 174 -13.86 3.64 4.58
N PRO A 175 -14.71 4.04 5.55
CA PRO A 175 -15.77 5.07 5.49
C PRO A 175 -15.23 6.50 5.36
N GLN A 176 -16.07 7.41 4.83
CA GLN A 176 -15.79 8.86 4.78
C GLN A 176 -16.13 9.51 6.10
#